data_ff1488a4dc5fd8dcbe66f22b95f072e5
#
_entry.id   ff1488a4dc5fd8dcbe66f22b95f072e5
#
_cell.length_a   1.000
_cell.length_b   1.000
_cell.length_c   1.000
_cell.angle_alpha   90.00
_cell.angle_beta   90.00
_cell.angle_gamma   90.00
#
_symmetry.space_group_name_H-M   'P 1'
#
loop_
_entity.id
_entity.type
_entity.pdbx_description
1 polymer ?
#
loop_
_entity_poly.entity_id
_entity_poly.type
_entity_poly.pdbx_seq_one_letter_code
_entity_poly.pdbx_strand_id
1 'polypeptide(L)'
;MNTLPSLHQVAPGVHMWSPGVHNAWGFANCGLVTSGTDALVIDTPYTPALTRVFLDAARQAAPGAGFDTVVATHGNGDHTWGLQCLPGADVIATRGTLDHLCHEPTPQQLRALAENTDPGTPLGWYFREHFGIFDFAGIQVVPPTRTFEGRLDLTVGDIPVELHEVGPAHTAGDLVVHLPEQRVVFAGDIVFNGDHPSHWAGPLEAVSTACERILALDPEWIVPGHGPLLDPAGLRAHIDYLDDLADHALLLHGQGKTPVEAAEILLAEDRYPGLGLPERLAITLAAEWRHLDRDTSAPDLVAVTEAASHIAWRRSQAVSAAQ
;
A
#
# COMPACT_ATOMS: atom_id res chain seq x y z
N MET A 1 -10.86 11.59 -11.93
CA MET A 1 -11.39 10.79 -13.07
C MET A 1 -10.54 9.53 -13.15
N ASN A 2 -11.18 8.35 -13.15
CA ASN A 2 -10.43 7.11 -13.36
C ASN A 2 -9.92 7.06 -14.81
N THR A 3 -8.66 6.68 -14.97
CA THR A 3 -8.03 6.44 -16.28
C THR A 3 -7.93 4.93 -16.53
N LEU A 4 -7.58 4.53 -17.73
CA LEU A 4 -7.30 3.12 -18.01
C LEU A 4 -5.98 2.71 -17.34
N PRO A 5 -5.85 1.44 -16.88
CA PRO A 5 -4.58 0.92 -16.41
C PRO A 5 -3.49 1.11 -17.44
N SER A 6 -2.33 1.59 -17.02
CA SER A 6 -1.24 1.89 -17.97
C SER A 6 0.14 1.72 -17.32
N LEU A 7 1.11 1.38 -18.16
CA LEU A 7 2.52 1.31 -17.80
C LEU A 7 3.21 2.59 -18.29
N HIS A 8 3.79 3.34 -17.39
CA HIS A 8 4.47 4.60 -17.66
C HIS A 8 5.96 4.45 -17.42
N GLN A 9 6.77 4.91 -18.37
CA GLN A 9 8.21 4.99 -18.14
C GLN A 9 8.52 6.15 -17.19
N VAL A 10 9.17 5.84 -16.06
CA VAL A 10 9.61 6.80 -15.05
C VAL A 10 11.04 7.26 -15.31
N ALA A 11 11.90 6.32 -15.69
CA ALA A 11 13.28 6.54 -16.08
C ALA A 11 13.70 5.48 -17.11
N PRO A 12 14.87 5.60 -17.78
CA PRO A 12 15.34 4.57 -18.69
C PRO A 12 15.35 3.18 -18.04
N GLY A 13 14.64 2.22 -18.64
CA GLY A 13 14.49 0.86 -18.12
C GLY A 13 13.62 0.71 -16.88
N VAL A 14 13.00 1.77 -16.37
CA VAL A 14 12.16 1.76 -15.15
C VAL A 14 10.75 2.23 -15.46
N HIS A 15 9.78 1.43 -15.10
CA HIS A 15 8.37 1.70 -15.39
C HIS A 15 7.49 1.53 -14.12
N MET A 16 6.52 2.41 -13.98
CA MET A 16 5.42 2.28 -13.02
C MET A 16 4.16 1.84 -13.76
N TRP A 17 3.54 0.77 -13.33
CA TRP A 17 2.17 0.43 -13.73
C TRP A 17 1.21 1.06 -12.75
N SER A 18 0.24 1.81 -13.27
CA SER A 18 -0.83 2.40 -12.46
C SER A 18 -2.16 1.80 -12.88
N PRO A 19 -3.02 1.39 -11.93
CA PRO A 19 -4.37 0.93 -12.23
C PRO A 19 -5.31 2.04 -12.72
N GLY A 20 -4.92 3.32 -12.57
CA GLY A 20 -5.72 4.47 -13.01
C GLY A 20 -6.96 4.74 -12.17
N VAL A 21 -7.06 4.14 -10.99
CA VAL A 21 -8.19 4.27 -10.07
C VAL A 21 -7.74 5.02 -8.81
N HIS A 22 -8.55 5.97 -8.36
CA HIS A 22 -8.30 6.79 -7.18
C HIS A 22 -9.50 6.71 -6.23
N ASN A 23 -9.30 7.05 -4.97
CA ASN A 23 -10.32 6.97 -3.91
C ASN A 23 -10.93 5.56 -3.78
N ALA A 24 -10.09 4.53 -3.90
CA ALA A 24 -10.50 3.14 -3.82
C ALA A 24 -9.43 2.28 -3.17
N TRP A 25 -9.86 1.20 -2.51
CA TRP A 25 -8.97 0.20 -1.93
C TRP A 25 -8.46 -0.77 -2.99
N GLY A 26 -7.28 -1.36 -2.75
CA GLY A 26 -6.79 -2.51 -3.51
C GLY A 26 -6.29 -2.22 -4.93
N PHE A 27 -6.10 -0.96 -5.28
CA PHE A 27 -5.56 -0.55 -6.59
C PHE A 27 -4.13 -0.02 -6.43
N ALA A 28 -3.21 -0.92 -6.08
CA ALA A 28 -1.81 -0.59 -5.88
C ALA A 28 -1.06 -0.34 -7.20
N ASN A 29 -0.02 0.47 -7.12
CA ASN A 29 0.96 0.61 -8.18
C ASN A 29 1.93 -0.58 -8.17
N CYS A 30 2.41 -0.98 -9.35
CA CYS A 30 3.44 -2.00 -9.49
C CYS A 30 4.62 -1.45 -10.31
N GLY A 31 5.77 -2.10 -10.22
CA GLY A 31 6.96 -1.71 -10.94
C GLY A 31 7.46 -2.74 -11.94
N LEU A 32 8.15 -2.25 -12.97
CA LEU A 32 8.90 -3.09 -13.90
C LEU A 32 10.25 -2.43 -14.16
N VAL A 33 11.33 -3.16 -13.87
CA VAL A 33 12.71 -2.78 -14.24
C VAL A 33 13.18 -3.69 -15.34
N THR A 34 13.77 -3.15 -16.41
CA THR A 34 14.18 -3.93 -17.59
C THR A 34 15.53 -3.48 -18.10
N SER A 35 16.41 -4.43 -18.43
CA SER A 35 17.65 -4.22 -19.16
C SER A 35 17.93 -5.40 -20.08
N GLY A 36 17.88 -5.18 -21.39
CA GLY A 36 17.99 -6.23 -22.39
C GLY A 36 16.85 -7.25 -22.29
N THR A 37 17.20 -8.51 -21.97
CA THR A 37 16.24 -9.61 -21.73
C THR A 37 15.98 -9.86 -20.26
N ASP A 38 16.61 -9.12 -19.38
CA ASP A 38 16.44 -9.26 -17.93
C ASP A 38 15.33 -8.32 -17.46
N ALA A 39 14.49 -8.82 -16.54
CA ALA A 39 13.44 -8.02 -15.94
C ALA A 39 13.25 -8.36 -14.47
N LEU A 40 12.84 -7.35 -13.70
CA LEU A 40 12.39 -7.44 -12.32
C LEU A 40 10.99 -6.86 -12.22
N VAL A 41 10.08 -7.62 -11.65
CA VAL A 41 8.73 -7.15 -11.28
C VAL A 41 8.77 -6.68 -9.83
N ILE A 42 8.15 -5.54 -9.53
CA ILE A 42 7.98 -5.02 -8.18
C ILE A 42 6.49 -4.99 -7.89
N ASP A 43 6.06 -5.77 -6.91
CA ASP A 43 4.67 -6.00 -6.55
C ASP A 43 3.78 -6.57 -7.68
N THR A 44 2.61 -7.03 -7.32
CA THR A 44 1.61 -7.57 -8.25
C THR A 44 0.22 -7.10 -7.84
N PRO A 45 -0.67 -6.78 -8.80
CA PRO A 45 -2.02 -6.34 -8.49
C PRO A 45 -2.86 -7.36 -7.71
N TYR A 46 -3.93 -6.89 -7.10
CA TYR A 46 -4.82 -7.59 -6.18
C TYR A 46 -5.45 -8.88 -6.73
N THR A 47 -5.70 -8.95 -8.03
CA THR A 47 -6.35 -10.10 -8.65
C THR A 47 -5.55 -10.64 -9.83
N PRO A 48 -5.72 -11.93 -10.15
CA PRO A 48 -5.12 -12.51 -11.36
C PRO A 48 -5.55 -11.80 -12.66
N ALA A 49 -6.75 -11.24 -12.69
CA ALA A 49 -7.25 -10.52 -13.86
C ALA A 49 -6.46 -9.22 -14.08
N LEU A 50 -6.30 -8.41 -13.04
CA LEU A 50 -5.49 -7.17 -13.06
C LEU A 50 -4.01 -7.49 -13.33
N THR A 51 -3.50 -8.56 -12.71
CA THR A 51 -2.10 -8.98 -12.91
C THR A 51 -1.82 -9.34 -14.37
N ARG A 52 -2.75 -10.03 -15.06
CA ARG A 52 -2.58 -10.31 -16.49
C ARG A 52 -2.53 -9.03 -17.32
N VAL A 53 -3.37 -8.02 -17.00
CA VAL A 53 -3.30 -6.71 -17.68
C VAL A 53 -1.94 -6.05 -17.47
N PHE A 54 -1.42 -6.06 -16.25
CA PHE A 54 -0.08 -5.56 -15.95
C PHE A 54 1.01 -6.32 -16.73
N LEU A 55 1.01 -7.66 -16.66
CA LEU A 55 2.01 -8.49 -17.33
C LEU A 55 1.92 -8.39 -18.86
N ASP A 56 0.75 -8.18 -19.44
CA ASP A 56 0.62 -7.95 -20.89
C ASP A 56 1.22 -6.59 -21.29
N ALA A 57 1.05 -5.55 -20.48
CA ALA A 57 1.71 -4.27 -20.70
C ALA A 57 3.25 -4.40 -20.51
N ALA A 58 3.69 -5.17 -19.50
CA ALA A 58 5.10 -5.43 -19.23
C ALA A 58 5.77 -6.18 -20.40
N ARG A 59 5.11 -7.20 -20.98
CA ARG A 59 5.61 -7.93 -22.18
C ARG A 59 5.72 -7.04 -23.41
N GLN A 60 4.85 -6.05 -23.55
CA GLN A 60 4.94 -5.06 -24.63
C GLN A 60 6.12 -4.10 -24.44
N ALA A 61 6.40 -3.69 -23.19
CA ALA A 61 7.52 -2.81 -22.87
C ALA A 61 8.88 -3.52 -22.95
N ALA A 62 8.92 -4.83 -22.62
CA ALA A 62 10.13 -5.65 -22.62
C ALA A 62 9.94 -6.94 -23.43
N PRO A 63 9.89 -6.88 -24.79
CA PRO A 63 9.69 -8.05 -25.61
C PRO A 63 10.83 -9.08 -25.43
N GLY A 64 10.46 -10.31 -25.05
CA GLY A 64 11.40 -11.41 -24.85
C GLY A 64 12.06 -11.46 -23.48
N ALA A 65 11.74 -10.53 -22.56
CA ALA A 65 12.20 -10.61 -21.19
C ALA A 65 11.49 -11.72 -20.43
N GLY A 66 12.21 -12.43 -19.56
CA GLY A 66 11.69 -13.34 -18.56
C GLY A 66 11.27 -12.56 -17.30
N PHE A 67 10.11 -12.89 -16.75
CA PHE A 67 9.67 -12.34 -15.46
C PHE A 67 9.90 -13.36 -14.34
N ASP A 68 11.18 -13.72 -14.16
CA ASP A 68 11.60 -14.82 -13.30
C ASP A 68 11.98 -14.33 -11.89
N THR A 69 11.96 -13.01 -11.65
CA THR A 69 12.25 -12.40 -10.36
C THR A 69 11.19 -11.36 -10.02
N VAL A 70 10.66 -11.45 -8.80
CA VAL A 70 9.67 -10.53 -8.25
C VAL A 70 10.13 -10.05 -6.88
N VAL A 71 10.03 -8.77 -6.60
CA VAL A 71 10.17 -8.20 -5.26
C VAL A 71 8.80 -7.83 -4.75
N ALA A 72 8.42 -8.33 -3.58
CA ALA A 72 7.23 -7.89 -2.86
C ALA A 72 7.64 -6.87 -1.79
N THR A 73 7.13 -5.63 -1.89
CA THR A 73 7.47 -4.56 -0.97
C THR A 73 6.99 -4.83 0.45
N HIS A 74 5.84 -5.50 0.59
CA HIS A 74 5.25 -5.92 1.86
C HIS A 74 4.21 -7.03 1.65
N GLY A 75 3.47 -7.42 2.69
CA GLY A 75 2.63 -8.61 2.69
C GLY A 75 1.19 -8.43 2.22
N ASN A 76 0.69 -7.20 2.03
CA ASN A 76 -0.72 -6.98 1.71
C ASN A 76 -1.12 -7.60 0.36
N GLY A 77 -2.37 -8.00 0.27
CA GLY A 77 -2.86 -8.77 -0.86
C GLY A 77 -2.82 -8.04 -2.20
N ASP A 78 -3.03 -6.75 -2.22
CA ASP A 78 -2.99 -5.92 -3.42
C ASP A 78 -1.56 -5.62 -3.92
N HIS A 79 -0.56 -6.14 -3.23
CA HIS A 79 0.85 -6.18 -3.63
C HIS A 79 1.37 -7.61 -3.91
N THR A 80 0.63 -8.65 -3.46
CA THR A 80 1.16 -10.04 -3.49
C THR A 80 0.23 -11.08 -4.10
N TRP A 81 -1.09 -10.88 -4.17
CA TRP A 81 -2.00 -11.95 -4.61
C TRP A 81 -1.93 -12.26 -6.09
N GLY A 82 -1.32 -11.38 -6.89
CA GLY A 82 -1.01 -11.64 -8.29
C GLY A 82 0.19 -12.57 -8.53
N LEU A 83 1.02 -12.85 -7.50
CA LEU A 83 2.23 -13.69 -7.62
C LEU A 83 1.96 -15.06 -8.23
N GLN A 84 0.78 -15.64 -8.02
CA GLN A 84 0.37 -16.90 -8.65
C GLN A 84 0.37 -16.84 -10.19
N CYS A 85 0.36 -15.66 -10.81
CA CYS A 85 0.46 -15.48 -12.26
C CYS A 85 1.89 -15.56 -12.80
N LEU A 86 2.88 -15.68 -11.89
CA LEU A 86 4.32 -15.78 -12.19
C LEU A 86 4.89 -17.10 -11.61
N PRO A 87 4.39 -18.26 -12.07
CA PRO A 87 4.77 -19.55 -11.51
C PRO A 87 6.26 -19.82 -11.74
N GLY A 88 6.96 -20.17 -10.66
CA GLY A 88 8.41 -20.46 -10.72
C GLY A 88 9.32 -19.24 -10.57
N ALA A 89 8.78 -18.04 -10.45
CA ALA A 89 9.57 -16.85 -10.18
C ALA A 89 10.23 -16.92 -8.78
N ASP A 90 11.44 -16.36 -8.67
CA ASP A 90 12.07 -16.08 -7.38
C ASP A 90 11.39 -14.87 -6.74
N VAL A 91 10.61 -15.10 -5.69
CA VAL A 91 9.86 -14.06 -4.97
C VAL A 91 10.68 -13.62 -3.77
N ILE A 92 11.17 -12.39 -3.81
CA ILE A 92 12.04 -11.80 -2.80
C ILE A 92 11.23 -10.84 -1.93
N ALA A 93 11.35 -11.00 -0.61
CA ALA A 93 10.75 -10.08 0.38
C ALA A 93 11.60 -10.03 1.65
N THR A 94 11.24 -9.19 2.60
CA THR A 94 11.87 -9.23 3.92
C THR A 94 11.42 -10.46 4.73
N ARG A 95 12.19 -10.81 5.75
CA ARG A 95 11.79 -11.83 6.71
C ARG A 95 10.49 -11.42 7.41
N GLY A 96 10.36 -10.13 7.78
CA GLY A 96 9.17 -9.58 8.41
C GLY A 96 7.92 -9.75 7.54
N THR A 97 8.02 -9.59 6.22
CA THR A 97 6.92 -9.85 5.28
C THR A 97 6.47 -11.31 5.34
N LEU A 98 7.40 -12.28 5.29
CA LEU A 98 7.05 -13.70 5.36
C LEU A 98 6.34 -14.04 6.69
N ASP A 99 6.87 -13.52 7.80
CA ASP A 99 6.32 -13.80 9.13
C ASP A 99 4.93 -13.15 9.30
N HIS A 100 4.67 -12.02 8.61
CA HIS A 100 3.41 -11.31 8.65
C HIS A 100 2.30 -11.95 7.81
N LEU A 101 2.61 -12.63 6.72
CA LEU A 101 1.62 -13.21 5.80
C LEU A 101 0.56 -14.09 6.48
N CYS A 102 0.87 -14.74 7.58
CA CYS A 102 -0.09 -15.57 8.33
C CYS A 102 -1.11 -14.74 9.14
N HIS A 103 -0.90 -13.45 9.29
CA HIS A 103 -1.77 -12.51 10.00
C HIS A 103 -2.67 -11.70 9.06
N GLU A 104 -2.37 -11.71 7.76
CA GLU A 104 -3.17 -11.04 6.74
C GLU A 104 -4.52 -11.74 6.51
N PRO A 105 -5.60 -10.97 6.24
CA PRO A 105 -6.84 -11.56 5.77
C PRO A 105 -6.62 -12.35 4.49
N THR A 106 -7.10 -13.58 4.45
CA THR A 106 -7.02 -14.40 3.24
C THR A 106 -8.02 -13.92 2.16
N PRO A 107 -7.77 -14.22 0.86
CA PRO A 107 -8.72 -13.93 -0.21
C PRO A 107 -10.12 -14.46 0.08
N GLN A 108 -10.21 -15.66 0.67
CA GLN A 108 -11.46 -16.32 1.03
C GLN A 108 -12.21 -15.57 2.15
N GLN A 109 -11.48 -15.04 3.14
CA GLN A 109 -12.07 -14.23 4.21
C GLN A 109 -12.61 -12.90 3.69
N LEU A 110 -11.84 -12.16 2.85
CA LEU A 110 -12.32 -10.90 2.26
C LEU A 110 -13.52 -11.12 1.35
N ARG A 111 -13.49 -12.19 0.54
CA ARG A 111 -14.63 -12.60 -0.27
C ARG A 111 -15.87 -12.86 0.60
N ALA A 112 -15.70 -13.65 1.67
CA ALA A 112 -16.80 -13.98 2.56
C ALA A 112 -17.39 -12.74 3.25
N LEU A 113 -16.54 -11.78 3.65
CA LEU A 113 -16.98 -10.50 4.22
C LEU A 113 -17.78 -9.67 3.20
N ALA A 114 -17.31 -9.56 1.95
CA ALA A 114 -18.00 -8.83 0.90
C ALA A 114 -19.33 -9.48 0.47
N GLU A 115 -19.42 -10.83 0.46
CA GLU A 115 -20.60 -11.55 0.01
C GLU A 115 -21.66 -11.76 1.10
N ASN A 116 -21.23 -12.00 2.35
CA ASN A 116 -22.12 -12.50 3.41
C ASN A 116 -22.44 -11.47 4.51
N THR A 117 -21.73 -10.33 4.58
CA THR A 117 -22.07 -9.29 5.54
C THR A 117 -23.32 -8.53 5.07
N ASP A 118 -24.24 -8.21 5.99
CA ASP A 118 -25.49 -7.50 5.67
C ASP A 118 -25.19 -6.13 5.05
N PRO A 119 -25.54 -5.89 3.77
CA PRO A 119 -25.30 -4.62 3.07
C PRO A 119 -26.07 -3.43 3.68
N GLY A 120 -27.04 -3.68 4.54
CA GLY A 120 -27.74 -2.65 5.28
C GLY A 120 -26.98 -2.13 6.50
N THR A 121 -25.81 -2.70 6.81
CA THR A 121 -24.91 -2.23 7.87
C THR A 121 -23.73 -1.45 7.29
N PRO A 122 -23.11 -0.53 8.06
CA PRO A 122 -21.92 0.18 7.62
C PRO A 122 -20.80 -0.76 7.13
N LEU A 123 -20.50 -1.81 7.90
CA LEU A 123 -19.46 -2.78 7.57
C LEU A 123 -19.78 -3.55 6.27
N GLY A 124 -21.01 -4.05 6.11
CA GLY A 124 -21.41 -4.81 4.93
C GLY A 124 -21.45 -3.96 3.66
N TRP A 125 -21.91 -2.70 3.76
CA TRP A 125 -21.82 -1.74 2.69
C TRP A 125 -20.36 -1.48 2.33
N TYR A 126 -19.48 -1.23 3.31
CA TYR A 126 -18.08 -0.93 3.13
C TYR A 126 -17.32 -2.05 2.40
N PHE A 127 -17.48 -3.29 2.86
CA PHE A 127 -16.85 -4.43 2.17
C PHE A 127 -17.37 -4.61 0.76
N ARG A 128 -18.64 -4.39 0.51
CA ARG A 128 -19.22 -4.49 -0.84
C ARG A 128 -18.72 -3.39 -1.76
N GLU A 129 -18.68 -2.16 -1.28
CA GLU A 129 -18.23 -0.99 -2.06
C GLU A 129 -16.76 -1.08 -2.44
N HIS A 130 -15.90 -1.44 -1.49
CA HIS A 130 -14.45 -1.39 -1.68
C HIS A 130 -13.84 -2.73 -2.12
N PHE A 131 -14.40 -3.86 -1.73
CA PHE A 131 -13.83 -5.18 -2.00
C PHE A 131 -14.73 -6.08 -2.85
N GLY A 132 -16.04 -5.82 -2.88
CA GLY A 132 -16.98 -6.57 -3.73
C GLY A 132 -16.80 -6.37 -5.23
N ILE A 133 -16.00 -5.41 -5.65
CA ILE A 133 -15.61 -5.15 -7.03
C ILE A 133 -14.52 -6.10 -7.54
N PHE A 134 -13.85 -6.84 -6.64
CA PHE A 134 -12.78 -7.77 -6.97
C PHE A 134 -13.26 -9.21 -6.96
N ASP A 135 -12.82 -10.00 -7.93
CA ASP A 135 -13.02 -11.45 -7.91
C ASP A 135 -11.85 -12.12 -7.17
N PHE A 136 -12.08 -12.50 -5.92
CA PHE A 136 -11.12 -13.21 -5.09
C PHE A 136 -11.22 -14.74 -5.21
N ALA A 137 -12.07 -15.27 -6.10
CA ALA A 137 -12.24 -16.70 -6.26
C ALA A 137 -10.97 -17.36 -6.80
N GLY A 138 -10.54 -18.44 -6.16
CA GLY A 138 -9.40 -19.24 -6.61
C GLY A 138 -8.04 -18.59 -6.44
N ILE A 139 -7.94 -17.43 -5.76
CA ILE A 139 -6.65 -16.83 -5.45
C ILE A 139 -5.91 -17.71 -4.45
N GLN A 140 -4.65 -17.99 -4.76
CA GLN A 140 -3.70 -18.71 -3.92
C GLN A 140 -2.59 -17.75 -3.48
N VAL A 141 -2.39 -17.62 -2.18
CA VAL A 141 -1.29 -16.83 -1.62
C VAL A 141 0.03 -17.56 -1.87
N VAL A 142 0.95 -16.92 -2.55
CA VAL A 142 2.29 -17.44 -2.86
C VAL A 142 3.27 -16.80 -1.87
N PRO A 143 3.91 -17.59 -0.98
CA PRO A 143 4.89 -17.03 -0.07
C PRO A 143 6.18 -16.66 -0.79
N PRO A 144 7.01 -15.74 -0.25
CA PRO A 144 8.36 -15.49 -0.73
C PRO A 144 9.20 -16.78 -0.78
N THR A 145 9.97 -16.94 -1.85
CA THR A 145 10.93 -18.04 -2.02
C THR A 145 12.29 -17.71 -1.42
N ARG A 146 12.58 -16.40 -1.34
CA ARG A 146 13.81 -15.85 -0.78
C ARG A 146 13.51 -14.70 0.17
N THR A 147 14.06 -14.73 1.38
CA THR A 147 13.94 -13.65 2.34
C THR A 147 15.30 -13.08 2.71
N PHE A 148 15.30 -11.80 3.12
CA PHE A 148 16.47 -11.10 3.62
C PHE A 148 16.11 -10.20 4.81
N GLU A 149 17.12 -9.67 5.48
CA GLU A 149 17.03 -8.66 6.52
C GLU A 149 17.98 -7.51 6.18
N GLY A 150 17.60 -6.30 6.51
CA GLY A 150 18.39 -5.09 6.32
C GLY A 150 18.50 -4.65 4.86
N ARG A 151 19.50 -5.14 4.13
CA ARG A 151 19.74 -4.75 2.73
C ARG A 151 20.09 -5.96 1.85
N LEU A 152 19.59 -5.93 0.63
CA LEU A 152 19.96 -6.88 -0.41
C LEU A 152 20.20 -6.14 -1.74
N ASP A 153 21.37 -6.38 -2.35
CA ASP A 153 21.72 -5.82 -3.66
C ASP A 153 21.44 -6.86 -4.74
N LEU A 154 20.82 -6.42 -5.84
CA LEU A 154 20.51 -7.17 -7.05
C LEU A 154 21.00 -6.41 -8.27
N THR A 155 20.98 -7.08 -9.43
CA THR A 155 21.16 -6.44 -10.73
C THR A 155 20.12 -6.96 -11.70
N VAL A 156 19.60 -6.06 -12.56
CA VAL A 156 18.76 -6.40 -13.70
C VAL A 156 19.53 -6.04 -14.97
N GLY A 157 20.18 -7.03 -15.58
CA GLY A 157 21.17 -6.76 -16.59
C GLY A 157 22.32 -5.91 -16.04
N ASP A 158 22.44 -4.67 -16.52
CA ASP A 158 23.41 -3.67 -16.06
C ASP A 158 22.84 -2.65 -15.06
N ILE A 159 21.56 -2.74 -14.71
CA ILE A 159 20.90 -1.83 -13.74
C ILE A 159 21.10 -2.35 -12.32
N PRO A 160 21.81 -1.61 -11.44
CA PRO A 160 21.87 -1.94 -10.01
C PRO A 160 20.54 -1.66 -9.33
N VAL A 161 20.12 -2.57 -8.45
CA VAL A 161 18.90 -2.48 -7.65
C VAL A 161 19.22 -2.77 -6.20
N GLU A 162 18.86 -1.87 -5.32
CA GLU A 162 19.07 -1.99 -3.89
C GLU A 162 17.72 -2.15 -3.16
N LEU A 163 17.56 -3.23 -2.41
CA LEU A 163 16.40 -3.46 -1.55
C LEU A 163 16.77 -3.05 -0.13
N HIS A 164 16.03 -2.13 0.46
CA HIS A 164 16.26 -1.66 1.83
C HIS A 164 15.04 -1.99 2.69
N GLU A 165 15.23 -2.79 3.73
CA GLU A 165 14.23 -2.98 4.77
C GLU A 165 14.05 -1.68 5.56
N VAL A 166 12.81 -1.22 5.67
CA VAL A 166 12.46 0.03 6.36
C VAL A 166 11.40 -0.17 7.44
N GLY A 167 10.75 -1.34 7.46
CA GLY A 167 9.74 -1.69 8.46
C GLY A 167 10.33 -1.97 9.84
N PRO A 168 9.47 -2.10 10.89
CA PRO A 168 8.01 -1.97 10.79
C PRO A 168 7.56 -0.51 10.61
N ALA A 169 6.68 -0.26 9.64
CA ALA A 169 6.11 1.04 9.34
C ALA A 169 4.65 0.90 8.88
N HIS A 170 4.36 0.70 7.58
CA HIS A 170 3.02 0.36 7.12
C HIS A 170 2.60 -1.05 7.60
N THR A 171 3.47 -2.03 7.38
CA THR A 171 3.39 -3.39 7.92
C THR A 171 4.63 -3.74 8.75
N ALA A 172 4.73 -4.99 9.19
CA ALA A 172 5.91 -5.45 9.95
C ALA A 172 7.17 -5.62 9.09
N GLY A 173 7.03 -5.76 7.77
CA GLY A 173 8.11 -6.20 6.89
C GLY A 173 8.33 -5.33 5.66
N ASP A 174 8.10 -4.03 5.74
CA ASP A 174 8.19 -3.15 4.58
C ASP A 174 9.62 -3.01 4.06
N LEU A 175 9.75 -3.00 2.75
CA LEU A 175 10.97 -2.64 2.04
C LEU A 175 10.71 -1.61 0.95
N VAL A 176 11.75 -0.88 0.60
CA VAL A 176 11.77 -0.01 -0.58
C VAL A 176 12.77 -0.53 -1.60
N VAL A 177 12.47 -0.31 -2.89
CA VAL A 177 13.34 -0.70 -4.01
C VAL A 177 13.97 0.55 -4.57
N HIS A 178 15.27 0.69 -4.44
CA HIS A 178 16.05 1.83 -4.91
C HIS A 178 16.83 1.48 -6.18
N LEU A 179 16.73 2.33 -7.18
CA LEU A 179 17.51 2.28 -8.42
C LEU A 179 18.42 3.52 -8.46
N PRO A 180 19.66 3.40 -7.95
CA PRO A 180 20.52 4.56 -7.69
C PRO A 180 20.89 5.34 -8.95
N GLU A 181 21.18 4.64 -10.06
CA GLU A 181 21.56 5.30 -11.32
C GLU A 181 20.37 5.97 -12.01
N GLN A 182 19.16 5.45 -11.85
CA GLN A 182 17.91 5.99 -12.37
C GLN A 182 17.28 7.02 -11.43
N ARG A 183 17.77 7.11 -10.18
CA ARG A 183 17.27 7.96 -9.12
C ARG A 183 15.76 7.77 -8.87
N VAL A 184 15.33 6.50 -8.86
CA VAL A 184 13.95 6.10 -8.62
C VAL A 184 13.89 5.23 -7.37
N VAL A 185 12.87 5.48 -6.53
CA VAL A 185 12.53 4.61 -5.40
C VAL A 185 11.08 4.16 -5.53
N PHE A 186 10.84 2.84 -5.48
CA PHE A 186 9.51 2.29 -5.23
C PHE A 186 9.34 2.15 -3.73
N ALA A 187 8.39 2.89 -3.18
CA ALA A 187 8.22 3.06 -1.75
C ALA A 187 7.24 2.06 -1.12
N GLY A 188 6.49 1.31 -1.94
CA GLY A 188 5.34 0.55 -1.41
C GLY A 188 4.41 1.45 -0.61
N ASP A 189 3.72 0.89 0.36
CA ASP A 189 2.72 1.59 1.17
C ASP A 189 3.30 2.40 2.34
N ILE A 190 4.63 2.61 2.33
CA ILE A 190 5.24 3.69 3.13
C ILE A 190 4.70 5.04 2.68
N VAL A 191 4.39 5.17 1.38
CA VAL A 191 3.93 6.42 0.76
C VAL A 191 2.62 6.22 0.03
N PHE A 192 1.62 7.05 0.38
CA PHE A 192 0.36 7.22 -0.32
C PHE A 192 0.31 8.62 -0.93
N ASN A 193 -0.28 8.77 -2.11
CA ASN A 193 -0.44 10.07 -2.73
C ASN A 193 -1.88 10.28 -3.22
N GLY A 194 -2.54 11.30 -2.68
CA GLY A 194 -3.92 11.67 -3.03
C GLY A 194 -5.00 11.08 -2.11
N ASP A 195 -4.68 10.05 -1.34
CA ASP A 195 -5.58 9.45 -0.34
C ASP A 195 -4.92 9.48 1.05
N HIS A 196 -5.73 9.44 2.11
CA HIS A 196 -5.21 9.17 3.45
C HIS A 196 -4.52 7.81 3.48
N PRO A 197 -3.32 7.70 4.08
CA PRO A 197 -2.66 6.42 4.27
C PRO A 197 -3.43 5.54 5.27
N SER A 198 -3.26 4.23 5.15
CA SER A 198 -3.66 3.26 6.17
C SER A 198 -2.41 2.56 6.67
N HIS A 199 -1.93 2.90 7.87
CA HIS A 199 -0.79 2.24 8.50
C HIS A 199 -1.27 1.30 9.61
N TRP A 200 -0.72 0.07 9.64
CA TRP A 200 -1.21 -1.00 10.50
C TRP A 200 -0.24 -1.40 11.61
N ALA A 201 1.07 -1.20 11.40
CA ALA A 201 2.10 -1.79 12.24
C ALA A 201 2.96 -0.79 13.00
N GLY A 202 3.55 0.19 12.34
CA GLY A 202 4.45 1.14 12.98
C GLY A 202 3.74 2.33 13.62
N PRO A 203 4.36 3.01 14.60
CA PRO A 203 3.94 4.36 14.96
C PRO A 203 4.18 5.30 13.79
N LEU A 204 3.44 6.41 13.74
CA LEU A 204 3.59 7.43 12.70
C LEU A 204 5.04 7.95 12.59
N GLU A 205 5.77 8.04 13.72
CA GLU A 205 7.20 8.38 13.75
C GLU A 205 8.06 7.39 12.96
N ALA A 206 7.75 6.09 13.00
CA ALA A 206 8.49 5.09 12.23
C ALA A 206 8.23 5.22 10.73
N VAL A 207 6.99 5.55 10.33
CA VAL A 207 6.63 5.79 8.93
C VAL A 207 7.32 7.06 8.42
N SER A 208 7.29 8.15 9.19
CA SER A 208 8.00 9.40 8.88
C SER A 208 9.51 9.15 8.73
N THR A 209 10.12 8.41 9.66
CA THR A 209 11.53 7.99 9.58
C THR A 209 11.83 7.17 8.32
N ALA A 210 10.93 6.26 7.92
CA ALA A 210 11.10 5.51 6.67
C ALA A 210 11.06 6.43 5.44
N CYS A 211 10.17 7.43 5.42
CA CYS A 211 10.12 8.46 4.38
C CYS A 211 11.41 9.30 4.33
N GLU A 212 11.98 9.67 5.49
CA GLU A 212 13.26 10.37 5.54
C GLU A 212 14.43 9.53 4.99
N ARG A 213 14.42 8.21 5.26
CA ARG A 213 15.39 7.29 4.65
C ARG A 213 15.25 7.24 3.13
N ILE A 214 14.04 7.28 2.60
CA ILE A 214 13.80 7.38 1.15
C ILE A 214 14.40 8.68 0.61
N LEU A 215 14.17 9.83 1.25
CA LEU A 215 14.78 11.11 0.84
C LEU A 215 16.32 11.08 0.86
N ALA A 216 16.90 10.37 1.84
CA ALA A 216 18.35 10.24 1.95
C ALA A 216 19.00 9.43 0.82
N LEU A 217 18.21 8.65 0.05
CA LEU A 217 18.66 7.95 -1.17
C LEU A 217 18.75 8.89 -2.39
N ASP A 218 18.43 10.18 -2.24
CA ASP A 218 18.47 11.22 -3.26
C ASP A 218 17.67 10.88 -4.54
N PRO A 219 16.40 10.40 -4.42
CA PRO A 219 15.59 10.09 -5.60
C PRO A 219 15.20 11.34 -6.37
N GLU A 220 15.02 11.19 -7.69
CA GLU A 220 14.31 12.17 -8.51
C GLU A 220 12.80 11.87 -8.54
N TRP A 221 12.47 10.56 -8.52
CA TRP A 221 11.10 10.07 -8.52
C TRP A 221 10.85 9.03 -7.44
N ILE A 222 9.70 9.14 -6.80
CA ILE A 222 9.20 8.18 -5.83
C ILE A 222 7.88 7.60 -6.34
N VAL A 223 7.85 6.28 -6.53
CA VAL A 223 6.65 5.53 -6.87
C VAL A 223 5.98 5.11 -5.56
N PRO A 224 4.83 5.70 -5.19
CA PRO A 224 4.10 5.30 -3.99
C PRO A 224 3.41 3.96 -4.20
N GLY A 225 2.99 3.29 -3.13
CA GLY A 225 2.15 2.11 -3.25
C GLY A 225 0.80 2.42 -3.89
N HIS A 226 0.25 3.60 -3.59
CA HIS A 226 -1.01 4.07 -4.15
C HIS A 226 -0.94 5.53 -4.58
N GLY A 227 -1.62 5.83 -5.68
CA GLY A 227 -1.74 7.19 -6.19
C GLY A 227 -0.68 7.60 -7.20
N PRO A 228 -0.63 8.89 -7.59
CA PRO A 228 0.30 9.40 -8.58
C PRO A 228 1.77 9.37 -8.13
N LEU A 229 2.68 9.37 -9.13
CA LEU A 229 4.12 9.54 -8.91
C LEU A 229 4.42 10.82 -8.12
N LEU A 230 5.43 10.79 -7.24
CA LEU A 230 5.90 11.92 -6.45
C LEU A 230 7.34 12.32 -6.83
N ASP A 231 7.63 13.58 -6.57
CA ASP A 231 8.99 14.10 -6.44
C ASP A 231 9.39 14.22 -4.94
N PRO A 232 10.64 14.58 -4.63
CA PRO A 232 11.05 14.79 -3.24
C PRO A 232 10.26 15.88 -2.49
N ALA A 233 9.69 16.86 -3.18
CA ALA A 233 8.86 17.88 -2.53
C ALA A 233 7.51 17.29 -2.10
N GLY A 234 6.91 16.44 -2.94
CA GLY A 234 5.70 15.68 -2.59
C GLY A 234 5.92 14.74 -1.42
N LEU A 235 7.08 14.07 -1.35
CA LEU A 235 7.41 13.22 -0.21
C LEU A 235 7.62 14.02 1.09
N ARG A 236 8.22 15.23 1.03
CA ARG A 236 8.30 16.12 2.20
C ARG A 236 6.92 16.53 2.70
N ALA A 237 6.01 16.87 1.78
CA ALA A 237 4.63 17.19 2.17
C ALA A 237 3.91 15.99 2.82
N HIS A 238 4.24 14.75 2.40
CA HIS A 238 3.73 13.55 3.06
C HIS A 238 4.32 13.36 4.45
N ILE A 239 5.61 13.65 4.67
CA ILE A 239 6.25 13.67 5.99
C ILE A 239 5.57 14.71 6.89
N ASP A 240 5.40 15.94 6.39
CA ASP A 240 4.72 17.01 7.14
C ASP A 240 3.30 16.59 7.57
N TYR A 241 2.58 15.87 6.71
CA TYR A 241 1.27 15.29 7.05
C TYR A 241 1.38 14.26 8.18
N LEU A 242 2.35 13.33 8.11
CA LEU A 242 2.53 12.28 9.12
C LEU A 242 2.89 12.87 10.49
N ASP A 243 3.79 13.85 10.51
CA ASP A 243 4.25 14.53 11.72
C ASP A 243 3.12 15.34 12.37
N ASP A 244 2.35 16.09 11.57
CA ASP A 244 1.17 16.82 12.04
C ASP A 244 0.09 15.86 12.59
N LEU A 245 -0.13 14.72 11.91
CA LEU A 245 -1.07 13.70 12.40
C LEU A 245 -0.60 13.07 13.71
N ALA A 246 0.71 12.83 13.88
CA ALA A 246 1.29 12.30 15.12
C ALA A 246 1.11 13.27 16.29
N ASP A 247 1.35 14.56 16.09
CA ASP A 247 1.14 15.59 17.10
C ASP A 247 -0.33 15.66 17.56
N HIS A 248 -1.28 15.59 16.59
CA HIS A 248 -2.71 15.58 16.91
C HIS A 248 -3.15 14.26 17.56
N ALA A 249 -2.59 13.13 17.15
CA ALA A 249 -2.84 11.84 17.78
C ALA A 249 -2.45 11.88 19.27
N LEU A 250 -1.24 12.36 19.58
CA LEU A 250 -0.78 12.48 20.96
C LEU A 250 -1.68 13.41 21.79
N LEU A 251 -2.08 14.57 21.24
CA LEU A 251 -2.98 15.51 21.90
C LEU A 251 -4.34 14.90 22.19
N LEU A 252 -4.99 14.31 21.20
CA LEU A 252 -6.35 13.78 21.30
C LEU A 252 -6.39 12.50 22.15
N HIS A 253 -5.36 11.65 22.08
CA HIS A 253 -5.17 10.52 23.00
C HIS A 253 -5.08 10.99 24.45
N GLY A 254 -4.27 12.02 24.75
CA GLY A 254 -4.16 12.62 26.07
C GLY A 254 -5.46 13.24 26.60
N GLN A 255 -6.41 13.57 25.70
CA GLN A 255 -7.77 14.02 26.05
C GLN A 255 -8.75 12.85 26.24
N GLY A 256 -8.31 11.61 26.12
CA GLY A 256 -9.13 10.41 26.26
C GLY A 256 -10.08 10.14 25.06
N LYS A 257 -9.73 10.66 23.89
CA LYS A 257 -10.49 10.40 22.66
C LYS A 257 -10.20 9.00 22.14
N THR A 258 -11.19 8.37 21.55
CA THR A 258 -10.99 7.13 20.75
C THR A 258 -10.41 7.49 19.38
N PRO A 259 -9.80 6.53 18.65
CA PRO A 259 -9.33 6.75 17.28
C PRO A 259 -10.39 7.30 16.33
N VAL A 260 -11.65 6.80 16.46
CA VAL A 260 -12.78 7.27 15.65
C VAL A 260 -13.15 8.70 15.98
N GLU A 261 -13.27 9.05 17.27
CA GLU A 261 -13.57 10.43 17.69
C GLU A 261 -12.49 11.40 17.23
N ALA A 262 -11.22 10.98 17.31
CA ALA A 262 -10.10 11.77 16.83
C ALA A 262 -10.15 11.98 15.31
N ALA A 263 -10.39 10.92 14.54
CA ALA A 263 -10.59 11.02 13.09
C ALA A 263 -11.75 11.97 12.75
N GLU A 264 -12.89 11.86 13.43
CA GLU A 264 -14.05 12.74 13.20
C GLU A 264 -13.76 14.21 13.53
N ILE A 265 -12.99 14.50 14.58
CA ILE A 265 -12.56 15.86 14.92
C ILE A 265 -11.70 16.43 13.79
N LEU A 266 -10.66 15.72 13.36
CA LEU A 266 -9.75 16.17 12.29
C LEU A 266 -10.48 16.38 10.96
N LEU A 267 -11.43 15.50 10.64
CA LEU A 267 -12.28 15.62 9.45
C LEU A 267 -13.27 16.79 9.52
N ALA A 268 -13.81 17.09 10.71
CA ALA A 268 -14.72 18.22 10.91
C ALA A 268 -13.97 19.57 10.81
N GLU A 269 -12.70 19.59 11.16
CA GLU A 269 -11.80 20.75 11.02
C GLU A 269 -11.29 20.95 9.58
N ASP A 270 -11.60 20.02 8.66
CA ASP A 270 -11.03 19.98 7.29
C ASP A 270 -9.50 20.09 7.29
N ARG A 271 -8.86 19.38 8.23
CA ARG A 271 -7.43 19.51 8.50
C ARG A 271 -6.55 19.09 7.32
N TYR A 272 -6.98 18.08 6.57
CA TYR A 272 -6.24 17.53 5.43
C TYR A 272 -7.11 17.59 4.16
N PRO A 273 -7.35 18.80 3.63
CA PRO A 273 -8.26 18.98 2.51
C PRO A 273 -7.71 18.30 1.24
N GLY A 274 -8.62 17.71 0.48
CA GLY A 274 -8.31 17.12 -0.83
C GLY A 274 -7.79 15.67 -0.79
N LEU A 275 -7.54 15.08 0.39
CA LEU A 275 -7.22 13.66 0.50
C LEU A 275 -8.49 12.81 0.44
N GLY A 276 -8.42 11.74 -0.37
CA GLY A 276 -9.46 10.72 -0.45
C GLY A 276 -9.45 9.73 0.71
N LEU A 277 -10.45 8.84 0.76
CA LEU A 277 -10.59 7.76 1.76
C LEU A 277 -10.41 8.24 3.21
N PRO A 278 -11.19 9.24 3.66
CA PRO A 278 -11.00 9.90 4.96
C PRO A 278 -11.20 8.96 6.16
N GLU A 279 -11.89 7.85 5.99
CA GLU A 279 -12.06 6.81 7.01
C GLU A 279 -10.75 6.10 7.38
N ARG A 280 -9.74 6.14 6.51
CA ARG A 280 -8.41 5.58 6.78
C ARG A 280 -7.70 6.27 7.95
N LEU A 281 -8.07 7.53 8.27
CA LEU A 281 -7.61 8.19 9.49
C LEU A 281 -7.90 7.36 10.74
N ALA A 282 -9.10 6.77 10.84
CA ALA A 282 -9.44 5.94 12.00
C ALA A 282 -8.58 4.68 12.09
N ILE A 283 -8.17 4.11 10.95
CA ILE A 283 -7.28 2.94 10.88
C ILE A 283 -5.89 3.31 11.37
N THR A 284 -5.30 4.34 10.78
CA THR A 284 -3.95 4.82 11.15
C THR A 284 -3.90 5.27 12.61
N LEU A 285 -4.91 6.01 13.08
CA LEU A 285 -4.99 6.41 14.48
C LEU A 285 -5.19 5.22 15.43
N ALA A 286 -5.91 4.17 15.03
CA ALA A 286 -6.02 2.95 15.84
C ALA A 286 -4.66 2.26 16.02
N ALA A 287 -3.83 2.22 14.99
CA ALA A 287 -2.46 1.73 15.11
C ALA A 287 -1.61 2.64 16.04
N GLU A 288 -1.71 3.96 15.87
CA GLU A 288 -0.99 4.92 16.72
C GLU A 288 -1.41 4.81 18.20
N TRP A 289 -2.71 4.68 18.52
CA TRP A 289 -3.21 4.47 19.90
C TRP A 289 -2.59 3.25 20.55
N ARG A 290 -2.46 2.14 19.81
CA ARG A 290 -1.81 0.93 20.33
C ARG A 290 -0.37 1.19 20.76
N HIS A 291 0.38 2.00 20.00
CA HIS A 291 1.74 2.41 20.37
C HIS A 291 1.77 3.34 21.58
N LEU A 292 0.88 4.32 21.64
CA LEU A 292 0.75 5.23 22.78
C LEU A 292 0.37 4.48 24.07
N ASP A 293 -0.51 3.49 23.97
CA ASP A 293 -0.95 2.61 25.06
C ASP A 293 0.05 1.49 25.38
N ARG A 294 1.08 1.30 24.55
CA ARG A 294 2.05 0.18 24.61
C ARG A 294 1.36 -1.19 24.51
N ASP A 295 0.28 -1.26 23.74
CA ASP A 295 -0.43 -2.50 23.49
C ASP A 295 0.30 -3.34 22.44
N THR A 296 0.80 -4.51 22.85
CA THR A 296 1.51 -5.47 22.00
C THR A 296 0.63 -6.62 21.52
N SER A 297 -0.67 -6.61 21.80
CA SER A 297 -1.60 -7.62 21.29
C SER A 297 -1.71 -7.53 19.75
N ALA A 298 -2.18 -8.58 19.08
CA ALA A 298 -2.47 -8.52 17.66
C ALA A 298 -3.65 -7.53 17.40
N PRO A 299 -3.60 -6.69 16.33
CA PRO A 299 -4.71 -5.81 16.01
C PRO A 299 -5.94 -6.62 15.59
N ASP A 300 -7.11 -6.20 16.04
CA ASP A 300 -8.39 -6.71 15.53
C ASP A 300 -8.75 -5.92 14.25
N LEU A 301 -8.28 -6.42 13.10
CA LEU A 301 -8.47 -5.77 11.81
C LEU A 301 -9.96 -5.61 11.44
N VAL A 302 -10.82 -6.54 11.88
CA VAL A 302 -12.25 -6.46 11.61
C VAL A 302 -12.88 -5.32 12.42
N ALA A 303 -12.57 -5.22 13.71
CA ALA A 303 -13.08 -4.15 14.57
C ALA A 303 -12.58 -2.75 14.11
N VAL A 304 -11.31 -2.64 13.70
CA VAL A 304 -10.75 -1.39 13.16
C VAL A 304 -11.43 -1.01 11.84
N THR A 305 -11.67 -1.98 10.95
CA THR A 305 -12.38 -1.75 9.68
C THR A 305 -13.85 -1.40 9.92
N GLU A 306 -14.52 -2.05 10.89
CA GLU A 306 -15.88 -1.69 11.27
C GLU A 306 -15.96 -0.24 11.75
N ALA A 307 -15.04 0.18 12.61
CA ALA A 307 -14.96 1.55 13.09
C ALA A 307 -14.80 2.57 11.95
N ALA A 308 -13.88 2.30 11.00
CA ALA A 308 -13.67 3.11 9.80
C ALA A 308 -14.93 3.13 8.89
N SER A 309 -15.59 2.00 8.73
CA SER A 309 -16.80 1.86 7.90
C SER A 309 -17.93 2.81 8.32
N HIS A 310 -18.07 3.09 9.61
CA HIS A 310 -19.06 4.04 10.11
C HIS A 310 -18.79 5.47 9.63
N ILE A 311 -17.53 5.88 9.52
CA ILE A 311 -17.16 7.20 8.98
C ILE A 311 -17.52 7.26 7.49
N ALA A 312 -17.08 6.27 6.71
CA ALA A 312 -17.33 6.17 5.28
C ALA A 312 -18.85 6.15 4.97
N TRP A 313 -19.61 5.34 5.71
CA TRP A 313 -21.07 5.23 5.58
C TRP A 313 -21.78 6.57 5.80
N ARG A 314 -21.49 7.28 6.91
CA ARG A 314 -22.12 8.60 7.19
C ARG A 314 -21.81 9.61 6.09
N ARG A 315 -20.59 9.63 5.57
CA ARG A 315 -20.19 10.54 4.49
C ARG A 315 -20.90 10.20 3.18
N SER A 316 -21.06 8.92 2.84
CA SER A 316 -21.79 8.49 1.65
C SER A 316 -23.28 8.90 1.70
N GLN A 317 -23.91 8.78 2.87
CA GLN A 317 -25.29 9.22 3.07
C GLN A 317 -25.46 10.74 2.95
N ALA A 318 -24.49 11.51 3.46
CA ALA A 318 -24.51 12.98 3.35
C ALA A 318 -24.38 13.45 1.89
N VAL A 319 -23.54 12.80 1.08
CA VAL A 319 -23.39 13.10 -0.36
C VAL A 319 -24.69 12.76 -1.10
N SER A 320 -25.31 11.60 -0.82
CA SER A 320 -26.56 11.17 -1.45
C SER A 320 -27.74 12.10 -1.09
N ALA A 321 -27.75 12.69 0.10
CA ALA A 321 -28.79 13.61 0.52
C ALA A 321 -28.65 15.03 -0.07
N ALA A 322 -27.47 15.37 -0.58
CA ALA A 322 -27.16 16.68 -1.19
C ALA A 322 -27.38 16.71 -2.73
N GLN A 323 -27.63 15.54 -3.34
CA GLN A 323 -27.99 15.38 -4.78
C GLN A 323 -29.48 15.28 -4.99
#